data_e41ce7f275332b53f71138d1077a9c4f
#
_entry.id   e41ce7f275332b53f71138d1077a9c4f
#
_cell.length_a   1.000
_cell.length_b   1.000
_cell.length_c   1.000
_cell.angle_alpha   90.00
_cell.angle_beta   90.00
_cell.angle_gamma   90.00
#
_symmetry.space_group_name_H-M   'P 1'
#
loop_
_entity.id
_entity.type
_entity.pdbx_description
1 polymer ?
#
loop_
_entity_poly.entity_id
_entity_poly.type
_entity_poly.pdbx_seq_one_letter_code
_entity_poly.pdbx_strand_id
1 'polypeptide(L)'
;MEQNLQNNTTKKSKQILPKGVMCLLIIMALFGGIGWIMGVAPMLNTIMHTAHDLLLNTCFYLMAICVLTGALGKLLVEFGVVDLIEKILRPLMRPLFHLPGVASLGAILTFLSDNPAIITLAQDKHFSGYFKKFQYISLTNFGTAFGMGLIVIVFMLGQGYFVEPLIGFFGACCGCIVSTRCMQHFVLKAYPQYLTENALETAKFEQQAELPEHEKEKSIFLRTLNSLLDGGKSGVYVGVAIIPGVLIISTLVMILTFGPSKTGEFTGAAYEGIAVLPKAANYINWLLEPLFGFTDPHQVAFPITALGAVGAALSLVPNFLSHGWIDGNAIAVFTGMGMCWSGFLSTHTAMLDTIGYRELTSKAILSHTIGGFAAALVAHWGYLLYTLF
;
A
#
# COMPACT_ATOMS: atom_id res chain seq x y z
N MET A 1 13.07 -30.10 35.85
CA MET A 1 12.14 -29.21 35.10
C MET A 1 12.38 -27.73 35.44
N GLU A 2 12.58 -27.38 36.70
CA GLU A 2 12.85 -25.95 37.11
C GLU A 2 14.17 -25.39 36.61
N GLN A 3 15.25 -26.14 36.54
CA GLN A 3 16.54 -25.67 35.99
C GLN A 3 16.49 -25.33 34.49
N ASN A 4 15.65 -25.99 33.71
CA ASN A 4 15.43 -25.68 32.28
C ASN A 4 14.58 -24.41 32.07
N LEU A 5 13.68 -24.11 33.00
CA LEU A 5 12.89 -22.90 33.01
C LEU A 5 13.74 -21.65 33.38
N GLN A 6 14.62 -21.80 34.39
CA GLN A 6 15.55 -20.74 34.79
C GLN A 6 16.58 -20.43 33.70
N ASN A 7 17.13 -21.44 33.04
CA ASN A 7 18.08 -21.24 31.92
C ASN A 7 17.43 -20.61 30.68
N ASN A 8 16.16 -20.89 30.41
CA ASN A 8 15.44 -20.27 29.31
C ASN A 8 15.04 -18.82 29.61
N THR A 9 14.70 -18.49 30.85
CA THR A 9 14.40 -17.10 31.26
C THR A 9 15.65 -16.22 31.29
N THR A 10 16.79 -16.73 31.78
CA THR A 10 18.07 -16.00 31.76
C THR A 10 18.64 -15.82 30.35
N LYS A 11 18.47 -16.82 29.45
CA LYS A 11 18.90 -16.67 28.04
C LYS A 11 18.02 -15.68 27.27
N LYS A 12 16.71 -15.66 27.53
CA LYS A 12 15.78 -14.66 26.97
C LYS A 12 16.08 -13.25 27.49
N SER A 13 16.37 -13.10 28.78
CA SER A 13 16.74 -11.80 29.39
C SER A 13 18.06 -11.25 28.82
N LYS A 14 19.09 -12.08 28.63
CA LYS A 14 20.37 -11.67 28.04
C LYS A 14 20.29 -11.24 26.57
N GLN A 15 19.28 -11.71 25.81
CA GLN A 15 19.06 -11.29 24.42
C GLN A 15 18.17 -10.05 24.27
N ILE A 16 17.32 -9.74 25.25
CA ILE A 16 16.40 -8.60 25.22
C ILE A 16 17.13 -7.30 25.56
N LEU A 17 18.05 -7.33 26.51
CA LEU A 17 18.76 -6.13 26.97
C LEU A 17 19.53 -5.38 25.86
N PRO A 18 20.35 -6.04 25.02
CA PRO A 18 21.06 -5.34 23.95
C PRO A 18 20.13 -4.81 22.86
N LYS A 19 19.01 -5.49 22.56
CA LYS A 19 18.01 -5.02 21.59
C LYS A 19 17.24 -3.80 22.11
N GLY A 20 16.88 -3.80 23.39
CA GLY A 20 16.25 -2.65 24.04
C GLY A 20 17.14 -1.41 24.08
N VAL A 21 18.41 -1.60 24.43
CA VAL A 21 19.40 -0.50 24.43
C VAL A 21 19.60 0.03 23.00
N MET A 22 19.73 -0.84 22.00
CA MET A 22 19.86 -0.42 20.61
C MET A 22 18.63 0.36 20.13
N CYS A 23 17.41 -0.10 20.45
CA CYS A 23 16.18 0.62 20.13
C CYS A 23 16.16 2.01 20.77
N LEU A 24 16.51 2.12 22.06
CA LEU A 24 16.58 3.39 22.77
C LEU A 24 17.61 4.33 22.13
N LEU A 25 18.78 3.83 21.76
CA LEU A 25 19.81 4.62 21.10
C LEU A 25 19.35 5.14 19.73
N ILE A 26 18.63 4.34 18.95
CA ILE A 26 18.05 4.76 17.66
C ILE A 26 17.02 5.87 17.89
N ILE A 27 16.11 5.70 18.85
CA ILE A 27 15.10 6.72 19.18
C ILE A 27 15.79 8.02 19.65
N MET A 28 16.76 7.92 20.55
CA MET A 28 17.53 9.08 21.04
C MET A 28 18.32 9.76 19.92
N ALA A 29 18.93 9.00 19.01
CA ALA A 29 19.67 9.57 17.88
C ALA A 29 18.71 10.30 16.90
N LEU A 30 17.55 9.70 16.59
CA LEU A 30 16.57 10.29 15.70
C LEU A 30 15.96 11.57 16.28
N PHE A 31 15.29 11.46 17.43
CA PHE A 31 14.62 12.62 18.04
C PHE A 31 15.57 13.61 18.65
N GLY A 32 16.70 13.17 19.19
CA GLY A 32 17.77 14.04 19.66
C GLY A 32 18.42 14.83 18.53
N GLY A 33 18.66 14.20 17.37
CA GLY A 33 19.20 14.86 16.18
C GLY A 33 18.23 15.90 15.61
N ILE A 34 16.94 15.56 15.48
CA ILE A 34 15.91 16.50 15.04
C ILE A 34 15.77 17.65 16.05
N GLY A 35 15.68 17.32 17.34
CA GLY A 35 15.57 18.32 18.41
C GLY A 35 16.81 19.23 18.58
N TRP A 36 17.99 18.74 18.22
CA TRP A 36 19.20 19.57 18.15
C TRP A 36 19.10 20.64 17.06
N ILE A 37 18.53 20.31 15.91
CA ILE A 37 18.38 21.23 14.77
C ILE A 37 17.21 22.17 14.96
N MET A 38 16.04 21.65 15.33
CA MET A 38 14.81 22.42 15.45
C MET A 38 14.61 23.11 16.80
N GLY A 39 15.32 22.67 17.85
CA GLY A 39 14.94 22.89 19.23
C GLY A 39 13.89 21.88 19.70
N VAL A 40 14.00 21.43 20.96
CA VAL A 40 13.11 20.38 21.49
C VAL A 40 11.65 20.82 21.52
N ALA A 41 11.38 22.05 21.99
CA ALA A 41 10.00 22.56 22.09
C ALA A 41 9.37 22.80 20.71
N PRO A 42 10.01 23.49 19.74
CA PRO A 42 9.49 23.59 18.38
C PRO A 42 9.27 22.21 17.73
N MET A 43 10.21 21.27 17.85
CA MET A 43 10.06 19.91 17.33
C MET A 43 8.79 19.23 17.85
N LEU A 44 8.57 19.22 19.18
CA LEU A 44 7.40 18.59 19.78
C LEU A 44 6.10 19.28 19.35
N ASN A 45 6.09 20.61 19.30
CA ASN A 45 4.94 21.37 18.83
C ASN A 45 4.63 21.06 17.36
N THR A 46 5.65 21.04 16.50
CA THR A 46 5.49 20.68 15.09
C THR A 46 4.91 19.28 14.93
N ILE A 47 5.41 18.29 15.67
CA ILE A 47 4.88 16.92 15.67
C ILE A 47 3.38 16.95 16.01
N MET A 48 3.01 17.60 17.09
CA MET A 48 1.63 17.64 17.57
C MET A 48 0.70 18.42 16.63
N HIS A 49 1.13 19.58 16.14
CA HIS A 49 0.33 20.38 15.22
C HIS A 49 0.17 19.69 13.86
N THR A 50 1.25 19.08 13.34
CA THR A 50 1.19 18.31 12.09
C THR A 50 0.26 17.09 12.24
N ALA A 51 0.42 16.32 13.31
CA ALA A 51 -0.43 15.15 13.55
C ALA A 51 -1.91 15.54 13.73
N HIS A 52 -2.19 16.63 14.43
CA HIS A 52 -3.54 17.15 14.62
C HIS A 52 -4.17 17.59 13.29
N ASP A 53 -3.45 18.34 12.48
CA ASP A 53 -3.92 18.79 11.17
C ASP A 53 -4.15 17.61 10.21
N LEU A 54 -3.22 16.65 10.17
CA LEU A 54 -3.36 15.41 9.39
C LEU A 54 -4.60 14.59 9.83
N LEU A 55 -4.86 14.51 11.12
CA LEU A 55 -6.04 13.80 11.64
C LEU A 55 -7.33 14.45 11.13
N LEU A 56 -7.47 15.75 11.31
CA LEU A 56 -8.72 16.46 11.03
C LEU A 56 -8.94 16.66 9.53
N ASN A 57 -7.92 17.12 8.81
CA ASN A 57 -8.08 17.53 7.43
C ASN A 57 -7.81 16.41 6.42
N THR A 58 -6.97 15.43 6.78
CA THR A 58 -6.59 14.35 5.85
C THR A 58 -7.23 13.01 6.20
N CYS A 59 -7.11 12.54 7.46
CA CYS A 59 -7.65 11.23 7.81
C CYS A 59 -9.17 11.17 7.66
N PHE A 60 -9.90 12.19 8.11
CA PHE A 60 -11.36 12.22 7.95
C PHE A 60 -11.77 12.36 6.49
N TYR A 61 -11.02 13.12 5.68
CA TYR A 61 -11.27 13.20 4.24
C TYR A 61 -11.06 11.85 3.56
N LEU A 62 -9.95 11.17 3.84
CA LEU A 62 -9.67 9.81 3.33
C LEU A 62 -10.72 8.82 3.81
N MET A 63 -11.16 8.89 5.07
CA MET A 63 -12.21 8.04 5.60
C MET A 63 -13.54 8.26 4.86
N ALA A 64 -13.91 9.50 4.55
CA ALA A 64 -15.09 9.79 3.74
C ALA A 64 -15.00 9.15 2.35
N ILE A 65 -13.84 9.24 1.69
CA ILE A 65 -13.59 8.55 0.42
C ILE A 65 -13.73 7.02 0.60
N CYS A 66 -13.14 6.44 1.64
CA CYS A 66 -13.24 5.00 1.92
C CYS A 66 -14.68 4.55 2.10
N VAL A 67 -15.52 5.34 2.79
CA VAL A 67 -16.93 5.05 3.00
C VAL A 67 -17.70 5.05 1.67
N LEU A 68 -17.51 6.08 0.85
CA LEU A 68 -18.19 6.21 -0.43
C LEU A 68 -17.72 5.15 -1.44
N THR A 69 -16.43 4.89 -1.54
CA THR A 69 -15.87 3.87 -2.43
C THR A 69 -16.22 2.46 -1.96
N GLY A 70 -16.23 2.21 -0.64
CA GLY A 70 -16.68 0.95 -0.06
C GLY A 70 -18.16 0.67 -0.35
N ALA A 71 -19.01 1.69 -0.22
CA ALA A 71 -20.43 1.61 -0.58
C ALA A 71 -20.62 1.28 -2.07
N LEU A 72 -19.89 2.00 -2.94
CA LEU A 72 -19.89 1.73 -4.39
C LEU A 72 -19.39 0.32 -4.68
N GLY A 73 -18.25 -0.08 -4.13
CA GLY A 73 -17.66 -1.41 -4.34
C GLY A 73 -18.63 -2.53 -3.97
N LYS A 74 -19.29 -2.44 -2.80
CA LYS A 74 -20.27 -3.43 -2.38
C LYS A 74 -21.50 -3.46 -3.29
N LEU A 75 -21.93 -2.30 -3.78
CA LEU A 75 -23.02 -2.19 -4.75
C LEU A 75 -22.67 -2.89 -6.07
N LEU A 76 -21.45 -2.68 -6.58
CA LEU A 76 -20.96 -3.35 -7.80
C LEU A 76 -20.92 -4.87 -7.66
N VAL A 77 -20.54 -5.37 -6.47
CA VAL A 77 -20.58 -6.81 -6.14
C VAL A 77 -22.02 -7.31 -6.13
N GLU A 78 -22.92 -6.62 -5.42
CA GLU A 78 -24.31 -7.04 -5.23
C GLU A 78 -25.09 -7.17 -6.56
N PHE A 79 -24.82 -6.29 -7.52
CA PHE A 79 -25.49 -6.28 -8.81
C PHE A 79 -24.73 -7.01 -9.92
N GLY A 80 -23.70 -7.79 -9.58
CA GLY A 80 -22.99 -8.65 -10.52
C GLY A 80 -22.08 -7.91 -11.52
N VAL A 81 -21.79 -6.63 -11.29
CA VAL A 81 -20.84 -5.87 -12.13
C VAL A 81 -19.44 -6.46 -12.00
N VAL A 82 -19.08 -6.92 -10.79
CA VAL A 82 -17.80 -7.61 -10.55
C VAL A 82 -17.67 -8.87 -11.40
N ASP A 83 -18.75 -9.65 -11.53
CA ASP A 83 -18.77 -10.87 -12.38
C ASP A 83 -18.59 -10.53 -13.86
N LEU A 84 -19.16 -9.40 -14.31
CA LEU A 84 -18.96 -8.91 -15.68
C LEU A 84 -17.51 -8.53 -15.94
N ILE A 85 -16.90 -7.74 -15.04
CA ILE A 85 -15.50 -7.33 -15.13
C ILE A 85 -14.58 -8.56 -15.07
N GLU A 86 -14.90 -9.51 -14.18
CA GLU A 86 -14.17 -10.77 -14.04
C GLU A 86 -14.12 -11.54 -15.36
N LYS A 87 -15.26 -11.68 -16.05
CA LYS A 87 -15.33 -12.36 -17.36
C LYS A 87 -14.42 -11.70 -18.41
N ILE A 88 -14.31 -10.37 -18.39
CA ILE A 88 -13.45 -9.60 -19.30
C ILE A 88 -11.96 -9.81 -18.95
N LEU A 89 -11.61 -9.81 -17.67
CA LEU A 89 -10.24 -9.92 -17.20
C LEU A 89 -9.71 -11.36 -17.21
N ARG A 90 -10.58 -12.35 -17.05
CA ARG A 90 -10.24 -13.79 -16.98
C ARG A 90 -9.27 -14.26 -18.06
N PRO A 91 -9.46 -13.96 -19.35
CA PRO A 91 -8.55 -14.40 -20.42
C PRO A 91 -7.17 -13.75 -20.34
N LEU A 92 -7.06 -12.57 -19.73
CA LEU A 92 -5.79 -11.83 -19.58
C LEU A 92 -4.89 -12.40 -18.49
N MET A 93 -5.43 -13.16 -17.54
CA MET A 93 -4.68 -13.66 -16.38
C MET A 93 -3.55 -14.61 -16.79
N ARG A 94 -3.79 -15.51 -17.74
CA ARG A 94 -2.76 -16.47 -18.19
C ARG A 94 -1.61 -15.80 -18.93
N PRO A 95 -1.82 -15.01 -20.02
CA PRO A 95 -0.74 -14.43 -20.79
C PRO A 95 0.05 -13.37 -19.99
N LEU A 96 -0.62 -12.52 -19.21
CA LEU A 96 0.04 -11.42 -18.51
C LEU A 96 0.69 -11.87 -17.19
N PHE A 97 -0.07 -12.57 -16.35
CA PHE A 97 0.33 -12.87 -14.98
C PHE A 97 0.76 -14.32 -14.75
N HIS A 98 0.56 -15.22 -15.74
CA HIS A 98 0.76 -16.66 -15.59
C HIS A 98 -0.07 -17.26 -14.43
N LEU A 99 -1.26 -16.71 -14.23
CA LEU A 99 -2.22 -17.12 -13.22
C LEU A 99 -3.46 -17.73 -13.86
N PRO A 100 -4.19 -18.64 -13.16
CA PRO A 100 -5.51 -19.07 -13.57
C PRO A 100 -6.48 -17.88 -13.70
N GLY A 101 -7.48 -18.00 -14.58
CA GLY A 101 -8.45 -16.94 -14.84
C GLY A 101 -9.16 -16.43 -13.58
N VAL A 102 -9.46 -17.33 -12.62
CA VAL A 102 -10.10 -16.98 -11.35
C VAL A 102 -9.34 -15.96 -10.52
N ALA A 103 -8.03 -15.78 -10.74
CA ALA A 103 -7.23 -14.76 -10.06
C ALA A 103 -7.76 -13.34 -10.30
N SER A 104 -8.46 -13.08 -11.41
CA SER A 104 -9.08 -11.77 -11.70
C SER A 104 -10.04 -11.30 -10.60
N LEU A 105 -10.76 -12.23 -9.96
CA LEU A 105 -11.59 -11.92 -8.81
C LEU A 105 -10.78 -11.30 -7.67
N GLY A 106 -9.57 -11.84 -7.42
CA GLY A 106 -8.66 -11.30 -6.40
C GLY A 106 -8.22 -9.87 -6.71
N ALA A 107 -7.86 -9.57 -7.97
CA ALA A 107 -7.49 -8.22 -8.38
C ALA A 107 -8.65 -7.23 -8.17
N ILE A 108 -9.88 -7.61 -8.56
CA ILE A 108 -11.07 -6.76 -8.43
C ILE A 108 -11.37 -6.49 -6.95
N LEU A 109 -11.37 -7.52 -6.12
CA LEU A 109 -11.69 -7.36 -4.70
C LEU A 109 -10.64 -6.54 -3.94
N THR A 110 -9.34 -6.71 -4.24
CA THR A 110 -8.30 -5.86 -3.65
C THR A 110 -8.35 -4.43 -4.16
N PHE A 111 -8.68 -4.22 -5.43
CA PHE A 111 -8.87 -2.89 -6.00
C PHE A 111 -10.03 -2.13 -5.34
N LEU A 112 -11.13 -2.83 -5.03
CA LEU A 112 -12.32 -2.25 -4.39
C LEU A 112 -12.17 -2.13 -2.87
N SER A 113 -11.20 -2.80 -2.25
CA SER A 113 -11.00 -2.81 -0.79
C SER A 113 -9.53 -2.54 -0.41
N ASP A 114 -8.80 -3.57 0.05
CA ASP A 114 -7.40 -3.46 0.46
C ASP A 114 -6.66 -4.80 0.31
N ASN A 115 -5.34 -4.77 0.46
CA ASN A 115 -4.41 -5.90 0.27
C ASN A 115 -4.83 -7.22 0.93
N PRO A 116 -5.36 -7.26 2.17
CA PRO A 116 -5.76 -8.53 2.80
C PRO A 116 -6.84 -9.31 2.05
N ALA A 117 -7.62 -8.66 1.17
CA ALA A 117 -8.72 -9.31 0.46
C ALA A 117 -8.26 -10.51 -0.40
N ILE A 118 -7.07 -10.44 -1.01
CA ILE A 118 -6.55 -11.56 -1.81
C ILE A 118 -6.20 -12.77 -0.92
N ILE A 119 -5.75 -12.53 0.31
CA ILE A 119 -5.40 -13.62 1.23
C ILE A 119 -6.65 -14.28 1.81
N THR A 120 -7.69 -13.49 2.08
CA THR A 120 -9.01 -14.04 2.45
C THR A 120 -9.53 -14.99 1.38
N LEU A 121 -9.42 -14.61 0.09
CA LEU A 121 -9.73 -15.51 -1.02
C LEU A 121 -8.80 -16.73 -1.08
N ALA A 122 -7.49 -16.52 -0.87
CA ALA A 122 -6.52 -17.61 -0.91
C ALA A 122 -6.74 -18.66 0.20
N GLN A 123 -7.42 -18.32 1.28
CA GLN A 123 -7.83 -19.27 2.33
C GLN A 123 -9.05 -20.11 1.95
N ASP A 124 -9.79 -19.74 0.89
CA ASP A 124 -10.89 -20.56 0.38
C ASP A 124 -10.36 -21.75 -0.42
N LYS A 125 -10.86 -22.97 -0.12
CA LYS A 125 -10.42 -24.21 -0.77
C LYS A 125 -10.75 -24.27 -2.24
N HIS A 126 -11.92 -23.78 -2.64
CA HIS A 126 -12.33 -23.80 -4.05
C HIS A 126 -11.45 -22.84 -4.84
N PHE A 127 -11.23 -21.64 -4.33
CA PHE A 127 -10.34 -20.67 -4.97
C PHE A 127 -8.90 -21.18 -5.07
N SER A 128 -8.31 -21.64 -3.98
CA SER A 128 -6.91 -22.10 -3.94
C SER A 128 -6.67 -23.36 -4.77
N GLY A 129 -7.69 -24.20 -4.97
CA GLY A 129 -7.63 -25.38 -5.80
C GLY A 129 -7.32 -25.15 -7.29
N TYR A 130 -7.50 -23.94 -7.79
CA TYR A 130 -7.16 -23.58 -9.16
C TYR A 130 -5.67 -23.31 -9.38
N PHE A 131 -4.87 -23.17 -8.32
CA PHE A 131 -3.49 -22.67 -8.38
C PHE A 131 -2.46 -23.79 -8.17
N LYS A 132 -1.34 -23.70 -8.89
CA LYS A 132 -0.09 -24.35 -8.50
C LYS A 132 0.55 -23.58 -7.34
N LYS A 133 1.43 -24.24 -6.54
CA LYS A 133 2.06 -23.60 -5.37
C LYS A 133 2.76 -22.30 -5.72
N PHE A 134 3.57 -22.24 -6.79
CA PHE A 134 4.24 -21.02 -7.19
C PHE A 134 3.28 -19.88 -7.57
N GLN A 135 2.14 -20.21 -8.17
CA GLN A 135 1.09 -19.25 -8.49
C GLN A 135 0.40 -18.74 -7.23
N TYR A 136 0.05 -19.67 -6.34
CA TYR A 136 -0.60 -19.38 -5.07
C TYR A 136 0.23 -18.42 -4.20
N ILE A 137 1.53 -18.69 -4.07
CA ILE A 137 2.46 -17.83 -3.33
C ILE A 137 2.54 -16.44 -3.97
N SER A 138 2.54 -16.36 -5.31
CA SER A 138 2.62 -15.08 -6.02
C SER A 138 1.34 -14.23 -5.96
N LEU A 139 0.22 -14.78 -5.44
CA LEU A 139 -1.00 -14.01 -5.20
C LEU A 139 -0.76 -12.84 -4.23
N THR A 140 0.17 -12.96 -3.31
CA THR A 140 0.55 -11.86 -2.41
C THR A 140 1.03 -10.64 -3.19
N ASN A 141 1.92 -10.84 -4.16
CA ASN A 141 2.42 -9.77 -5.03
C ASN A 141 1.35 -9.27 -6.01
N PHE A 142 0.56 -10.20 -6.57
CA PHE A 142 -0.52 -9.87 -7.49
C PHE A 142 -1.60 -8.99 -6.82
N GLY A 143 -2.09 -9.40 -5.65
CA GLY A 143 -3.14 -8.66 -4.95
C GLY A 143 -2.65 -7.28 -4.45
N THR A 144 -1.49 -7.22 -3.81
CA THR A 144 -0.97 -5.98 -3.23
C THR A 144 -0.84 -4.85 -4.26
N ALA A 145 -0.53 -5.16 -5.52
CA ALA A 145 -0.41 -4.16 -6.57
C ALA A 145 -1.75 -3.45 -6.92
N PHE A 146 -2.86 -3.95 -6.44
CA PHE A 146 -4.19 -3.34 -6.62
C PHE A 146 -4.79 -2.82 -5.32
N GLY A 147 -4.11 -2.97 -4.19
CA GLY A 147 -4.63 -2.59 -2.87
C GLY A 147 -4.99 -1.11 -2.77
N MET A 148 -6.17 -0.83 -2.25
CA MET A 148 -6.74 0.52 -2.15
C MET A 148 -6.87 1.26 -3.50
N GLY A 149 -6.85 0.55 -4.64
CA GLY A 149 -6.74 1.16 -5.97
C GLY A 149 -7.85 2.16 -6.26
N LEU A 150 -9.11 1.80 -5.97
CA LEU A 150 -10.25 2.71 -6.14
C LEU A 150 -10.12 3.96 -5.26
N ILE A 151 -9.66 3.80 -4.02
CA ILE A 151 -9.48 4.91 -3.06
C ILE A 151 -8.40 5.87 -3.57
N VAL A 152 -7.26 5.35 -4.03
CA VAL A 152 -6.16 6.16 -4.57
C VAL A 152 -6.63 6.95 -5.79
N ILE A 153 -7.31 6.31 -6.75
CA ILE A 153 -7.82 6.99 -7.94
C ILE A 153 -8.83 8.07 -7.58
N VAL A 154 -9.84 7.76 -6.75
CA VAL A 154 -10.87 8.73 -6.33
C VAL A 154 -10.27 9.89 -5.55
N PHE A 155 -9.25 9.62 -4.71
CA PHE A 155 -8.52 10.68 -4.01
C PHE A 155 -7.84 11.65 -5.00
N MET A 156 -7.11 11.12 -6.01
CA MET A 156 -6.42 11.95 -7.00
C MET A 156 -7.39 12.70 -7.91
N LEU A 157 -8.54 12.08 -8.26
CA LEU A 157 -9.65 12.78 -8.95
C LEU A 157 -10.15 13.96 -8.10
N GLY A 158 -10.27 13.77 -6.79
CA GLY A 158 -10.66 14.82 -5.85
C GLY A 158 -9.66 15.98 -5.75
N GLN A 159 -8.40 15.77 -6.15
CA GLN A 159 -7.39 16.83 -6.28
C GLN A 159 -7.48 17.58 -7.64
N GLY A 160 -8.44 17.23 -8.50
CA GLY A 160 -8.66 17.89 -9.80
C GLY A 160 -7.94 17.26 -10.98
N TYR A 161 -7.34 16.09 -10.82
CA TYR A 161 -6.63 15.36 -11.88
C TYR A 161 -7.48 14.19 -12.40
N PHE A 162 -7.76 14.13 -13.72
CA PHE A 162 -8.65 13.14 -14.30
C PHE A 162 -7.93 12.07 -15.12
N VAL A 163 -6.98 12.47 -15.95
CA VAL A 163 -6.26 11.57 -16.86
C VAL A 163 -5.06 10.94 -16.17
N GLU A 164 -4.36 11.71 -15.37
CA GLU A 164 -3.12 11.31 -14.70
C GLU A 164 -3.29 10.08 -13.79
N PRO A 165 -4.36 9.98 -12.95
CA PRO A 165 -4.61 8.78 -12.17
C PRO A 165 -4.90 7.55 -13.03
N LEU A 166 -5.50 7.70 -14.21
CA LEU A 166 -5.75 6.59 -15.14
C LEU A 166 -4.45 6.11 -15.78
N ILE A 167 -3.55 7.03 -16.14
CA ILE A 167 -2.20 6.69 -16.60
C ILE A 167 -1.44 5.96 -15.48
N GLY A 168 -1.52 6.46 -14.26
CA GLY A 168 -0.93 5.82 -13.08
C GLY A 168 -1.50 4.41 -12.82
N PHE A 169 -2.80 4.23 -12.97
CA PHE A 169 -3.44 2.91 -12.86
C PHE A 169 -2.92 1.93 -13.92
N PHE A 170 -2.76 2.38 -15.18
CA PHE A 170 -2.13 1.57 -16.21
C PHE A 170 -0.68 1.20 -15.83
N GLY A 171 0.07 2.15 -15.28
CA GLY A 171 1.40 1.91 -14.71
C GLY A 171 1.37 0.83 -13.62
N ALA A 172 0.42 0.91 -12.68
CA ALA A 172 0.25 -0.11 -11.63
C ALA A 172 -0.06 -1.50 -12.20
N CYS A 173 -0.88 -1.60 -13.25
CA CYS A 173 -1.14 -2.87 -13.94
C CYS A 173 0.16 -3.47 -14.52
N CYS A 174 0.99 -2.66 -15.18
CA CYS A 174 2.29 -3.10 -15.68
C CYS A 174 3.25 -3.50 -14.54
N GLY A 175 3.30 -2.72 -13.47
CA GLY A 175 4.07 -3.04 -12.27
C GLY A 175 3.63 -4.34 -11.61
N CYS A 176 2.33 -4.61 -11.57
CA CYS A 176 1.75 -5.86 -11.11
C CYS A 176 2.23 -7.08 -11.93
N ILE A 177 2.26 -6.95 -13.27
CA ILE A 177 2.80 -8.00 -14.14
C ILE A 177 4.25 -8.29 -13.75
N VAL A 178 5.08 -7.26 -13.66
CA VAL A 178 6.50 -7.39 -13.30
C VAL A 178 6.66 -8.02 -11.92
N SER A 179 5.98 -7.49 -10.90
CA SER A 179 6.05 -8.00 -9.53
C SER A 179 5.66 -9.47 -9.43
N THR A 180 4.52 -9.84 -10.02
CA THR A 180 3.99 -11.22 -9.99
C THR A 180 4.93 -12.19 -10.70
N ARG A 181 5.42 -11.84 -11.90
CA ARG A 181 6.33 -12.68 -12.67
C ARG A 181 7.69 -12.83 -12.01
N CYS A 182 8.24 -11.74 -11.44
CA CYS A 182 9.47 -11.80 -10.65
C CYS A 182 9.32 -12.74 -9.44
N MET A 183 8.21 -12.65 -8.72
CA MET A 183 7.96 -13.54 -7.58
C MET A 183 7.87 -14.99 -8.02
N GLN A 184 7.14 -15.30 -9.08
CA GLN A 184 7.06 -16.65 -9.66
C GLN A 184 8.43 -17.19 -10.04
N HIS A 185 9.27 -16.35 -10.69
CA HIS A 185 10.65 -16.73 -11.04
C HIS A 185 11.48 -17.06 -9.81
N PHE A 186 11.44 -16.22 -8.77
CA PHE A 186 12.21 -16.47 -7.54
C PHE A 186 11.72 -17.70 -6.77
N VAL A 187 10.40 -17.94 -6.76
CA VAL A 187 9.83 -19.14 -6.14
C VAL A 187 10.29 -20.40 -6.87
N LEU A 188 10.16 -20.44 -8.20
CA LEU A 188 10.56 -21.61 -8.99
C LEU A 188 12.08 -21.85 -8.99
N LYS A 189 12.88 -20.79 -8.89
CA LYS A 189 14.33 -20.91 -8.72
C LYS A 189 14.70 -21.56 -7.38
N ALA A 190 13.94 -21.29 -6.33
CA ALA A 190 14.18 -21.85 -4.99
C ALA A 190 13.53 -23.25 -4.82
N TYR A 191 12.37 -23.47 -5.43
CA TYR A 191 11.53 -24.66 -5.29
C TYR A 191 11.00 -25.10 -6.67
N PRO A 192 11.82 -25.73 -7.53
CA PRO A 192 11.41 -26.12 -8.89
C PRO A 192 10.17 -27.05 -8.93
N GLN A 193 9.99 -27.87 -7.88
CA GLN A 193 8.86 -28.79 -7.74
C GLN A 193 7.51 -28.06 -7.66
N TYR A 194 7.48 -26.80 -7.22
CA TYR A 194 6.23 -26.02 -7.12
C TYR A 194 5.57 -25.72 -8.47
N LEU A 195 6.27 -25.97 -9.58
CA LEU A 195 5.70 -25.89 -10.92
C LEU A 195 4.55 -26.88 -11.15
N THR A 196 4.64 -28.07 -10.55
CA THR A 196 3.67 -29.17 -10.73
C THR A 196 2.77 -29.36 -9.52
N GLU A 197 3.25 -29.02 -8.32
CA GLU A 197 2.51 -29.22 -7.07
C GLU A 197 1.30 -28.28 -6.96
N ASN A 198 0.17 -28.80 -6.49
CA ASN A 198 -1.05 -28.03 -6.26
C ASN A 198 -1.01 -27.32 -4.90
N ALA A 199 -1.65 -26.15 -4.80
CA ALA A 199 -1.73 -25.35 -3.58
C ALA A 199 -2.46 -26.08 -2.44
N LEU A 200 -3.50 -26.88 -2.75
CA LEU A 200 -4.32 -27.61 -1.78
C LEU A 200 -3.56 -28.55 -0.83
N GLU A 201 -2.38 -29.04 -1.25
CA GLU A 201 -1.62 -30.02 -0.42
C GLU A 201 -0.98 -29.40 0.83
N THR A 202 -0.90 -28.08 0.94
CA THR A 202 -0.17 -27.38 2.02
C THR A 202 -0.96 -26.26 2.69
N ALA A 203 -2.08 -25.82 2.14
CA ALA A 203 -2.82 -24.68 2.65
C ALA A 203 -3.49 -25.03 3.99
N LYS A 204 -3.23 -24.21 5.02
CA LYS A 204 -3.99 -24.23 6.27
C LYS A 204 -5.32 -23.53 6.01
N PHE A 205 -6.39 -24.30 5.90
CA PHE A 205 -7.72 -23.74 5.72
C PHE A 205 -8.38 -23.51 7.07
N GLU A 206 -8.76 -22.28 7.37
CA GLU A 206 -9.75 -22.00 8.41
C GLU A 206 -11.14 -22.30 7.82
N GLN A 207 -12.01 -22.93 8.62
CA GLN A 207 -13.41 -23.09 8.21
C GLN A 207 -14.05 -21.69 8.13
N GLN A 208 -14.22 -21.18 6.92
CA GLN A 208 -15.06 -20.02 6.73
C GLN A 208 -16.51 -20.41 7.02
N ALA A 209 -17.18 -19.57 7.81
CA ALA A 209 -18.61 -19.67 7.99
C ALA A 209 -19.28 -19.55 6.61
N GLU A 210 -20.15 -20.51 6.28
CA GLU A 210 -20.97 -20.46 5.06
C GLU A 210 -21.66 -19.11 4.98
N LEU A 211 -21.51 -18.46 3.83
CA LEU A 211 -22.26 -17.22 3.57
C LEU A 211 -23.76 -17.55 3.66
N PRO A 212 -24.53 -16.82 4.42
CA PRO A 212 -25.95 -17.08 4.59
C PRO A 212 -26.67 -17.00 3.25
N GLU A 213 -27.32 -18.09 2.85
CA GLU A 213 -28.09 -18.26 1.60
C GLU A 213 -29.36 -17.39 1.51
N HIS A 214 -29.57 -16.46 2.43
CA HIS A 214 -30.86 -15.78 2.63
C HIS A 214 -30.89 -14.34 2.16
N GLU A 215 -30.84 -14.06 0.84
CA GLU A 215 -31.23 -12.72 0.40
C GLU A 215 -31.97 -12.65 -0.96
N LYS A 216 -32.43 -13.78 -1.49
CA LYS A 216 -33.08 -13.80 -2.82
C LYS A 216 -34.50 -13.15 -2.87
N GLU A 217 -35.09 -12.80 -1.73
CA GLU A 217 -36.45 -12.26 -1.67
C GLU A 217 -36.60 -10.79 -1.30
N LYS A 218 -35.49 -10.08 -1.04
CA LYS A 218 -35.58 -8.64 -0.71
C LYS A 218 -35.82 -7.79 -1.96
N SER A 219 -36.64 -6.74 -1.82
CA SER A 219 -36.86 -5.78 -2.93
C SER A 219 -35.51 -5.16 -3.37
N ILE A 220 -35.43 -4.78 -4.66
CA ILE A 220 -34.22 -4.12 -5.23
C ILE A 220 -33.79 -2.92 -4.38
N PHE A 221 -34.76 -2.14 -3.90
CA PHE A 221 -34.50 -0.99 -3.02
C PHE A 221 -33.80 -1.40 -1.71
N LEU A 222 -34.27 -2.44 -1.03
CA LEU A 222 -33.64 -2.92 0.22
C LEU A 222 -32.27 -3.53 -0.04
N ARG A 223 -32.07 -4.24 -1.14
CA ARG A 223 -30.74 -4.76 -1.55
C ARG A 223 -29.77 -3.62 -1.79
N THR A 224 -30.18 -2.59 -2.54
CA THR A 224 -29.36 -1.39 -2.77
C THR A 224 -28.98 -0.70 -1.46
N LEU A 225 -29.97 -0.44 -0.60
CA LEU A 225 -29.74 0.25 0.68
C LEU A 225 -28.80 -0.54 1.60
N ASN A 226 -29.04 -1.85 1.74
CA ASN A 226 -28.20 -2.71 2.57
C ASN A 226 -26.75 -2.75 2.04
N SER A 227 -26.56 -2.91 0.72
CA SER A 227 -25.24 -2.93 0.09
C SER A 227 -24.50 -1.61 0.30
N LEU A 228 -25.17 -0.46 0.16
CA LEU A 228 -24.57 0.85 0.42
C LEU A 228 -24.14 0.99 1.89
N LEU A 229 -25.01 0.61 2.84
CA LEU A 229 -24.71 0.73 4.26
C LEU A 229 -23.62 -0.24 4.71
N ASP A 230 -23.63 -1.48 4.26
CA ASP A 230 -22.62 -2.49 4.62
C ASP A 230 -21.27 -2.18 3.97
N GLY A 231 -21.27 -1.73 2.71
CA GLY A 231 -20.06 -1.23 2.04
C GLY A 231 -19.50 0.01 2.73
N GLY A 232 -20.37 0.94 3.14
CA GLY A 232 -19.99 2.12 3.93
C GLY A 232 -19.34 1.75 5.26
N LYS A 233 -19.91 0.78 6.00
CA LYS A 233 -19.29 0.26 7.24
C LYS A 233 -17.89 -0.31 6.99
N SER A 234 -17.73 -1.10 5.93
CA SER A 234 -16.41 -1.61 5.53
C SER A 234 -15.45 -0.47 5.24
N GLY A 235 -15.91 0.59 4.56
CA GLY A 235 -15.12 1.81 4.33
C GLY A 235 -14.68 2.52 5.61
N VAL A 236 -15.53 2.55 6.65
CA VAL A 236 -15.15 3.08 7.98
C VAL A 236 -13.98 2.28 8.56
N TYR A 237 -14.02 0.94 8.51
CA TYR A 237 -12.92 0.12 9.03
C TYR A 237 -11.60 0.40 8.30
N VAL A 238 -11.63 0.53 6.97
CA VAL A 238 -10.45 0.89 6.17
C VAL A 238 -9.97 2.29 6.55
N GLY A 239 -10.87 3.26 6.65
CA GLY A 239 -10.55 4.64 7.03
C GLY A 239 -9.91 4.75 8.42
N VAL A 240 -10.41 4.01 9.41
CA VAL A 240 -9.81 3.96 10.76
C VAL A 240 -8.43 3.28 10.73
N ALA A 241 -8.27 2.22 9.94
CA ALA A 241 -7.00 1.49 9.82
C ALA A 241 -5.87 2.35 9.21
N ILE A 242 -6.19 3.36 8.41
CA ILE A 242 -5.22 4.29 7.82
C ILE A 242 -4.63 5.26 8.87
N ILE A 243 -5.41 5.64 9.90
CA ILE A 243 -5.06 6.70 10.86
C ILE A 243 -3.65 6.52 11.49
N PRO A 244 -3.29 5.36 12.07
CA PRO A 244 -1.97 5.19 12.67
C PRO A 244 -0.82 5.40 11.66
N GLY A 245 -0.98 4.91 10.43
CA GLY A 245 -0.01 5.10 9.35
C GLY A 245 0.17 6.57 9.00
N VAL A 246 -0.93 7.30 8.81
CA VAL A 246 -0.89 8.75 8.53
C VAL A 246 -0.24 9.51 9.67
N LEU A 247 -0.68 9.31 10.92
CA LEU A 247 -0.16 10.09 12.05
C LEU A 247 1.31 9.78 12.35
N ILE A 248 1.75 8.55 12.27
CA ILE A 248 3.12 8.17 12.63
C ILE A 248 4.07 8.39 11.45
N ILE A 249 3.76 7.77 10.30
CA ILE A 249 4.69 7.75 9.16
C ILE A 249 4.71 9.11 8.47
N SER A 250 3.54 9.71 8.17
CA SER A 250 3.52 10.98 7.45
C SER A 250 4.07 12.13 8.29
N THR A 251 3.77 12.20 9.59
CA THR A 251 4.34 13.23 10.47
C THR A 251 5.87 13.15 10.47
N LEU A 252 6.44 11.95 10.61
CA LEU A 252 7.89 11.77 10.55
C LEU A 252 8.46 12.14 9.18
N VAL A 253 7.85 11.65 8.11
CA VAL A 253 8.30 11.97 6.75
C VAL A 253 8.19 13.46 6.46
N MET A 254 7.13 14.14 6.91
CA MET A 254 6.98 15.58 6.73
C MET A 254 8.08 16.36 7.44
N ILE A 255 8.42 16.01 8.68
CA ILE A 255 9.56 16.64 9.40
C ILE A 255 10.87 16.44 8.64
N LEU A 256 11.06 15.30 8.00
CA LEU A 256 12.27 15.04 7.20
C LEU A 256 12.24 15.70 5.82
N THR A 257 11.05 16.15 5.35
CA THR A 257 10.84 16.68 4.01
C THR A 257 10.74 18.21 3.98
N PHE A 258 9.96 18.78 4.90
CA PHE A 258 9.76 20.23 4.95
C PHE A 258 10.95 20.96 5.57
N GLY A 259 11.05 22.27 5.33
CA GLY A 259 12.06 23.15 5.90
C GLY A 259 11.54 23.95 7.10
N PRO A 260 12.34 24.89 7.59
CA PRO A 260 11.90 25.88 8.59
C PRO A 260 10.84 26.80 8.03
N SER A 261 10.26 27.66 8.86
CA SER A 261 9.36 28.74 8.47
C SER A 261 9.98 29.65 7.41
N LYS A 262 9.15 30.51 6.78
CA LYS A 262 9.63 31.50 5.80
C LYS A 262 10.68 32.47 6.36
N THR A 263 10.74 32.65 7.67
CA THR A 263 11.76 33.47 8.36
C THR A 263 13.07 32.74 8.58
N GLY A 264 13.13 31.44 8.29
CA GLY A 264 14.29 30.57 8.55
C GLY A 264 14.36 30.02 9.97
N GLU A 265 13.40 30.36 10.83
CA GLU A 265 13.32 29.92 12.23
C GLU A 265 12.32 28.75 12.38
N PHE A 266 12.49 27.95 13.43
CA PHE A 266 11.52 26.90 13.80
C PHE A 266 10.57 27.45 14.86
N THR A 267 9.32 27.63 14.47
CA THR A 267 8.28 28.22 15.33
C THR A 267 7.46 27.17 16.07
N GLY A 268 7.54 25.91 15.64
CA GLY A 268 6.71 24.81 16.10
C GLY A 268 5.36 24.75 15.37
N ALA A 269 5.22 25.43 14.25
CA ALA A 269 4.04 25.34 13.39
C ALA A 269 3.94 23.95 12.72
N ALA A 270 2.74 23.58 12.26
CA ALA A 270 2.56 22.39 11.44
C ALA A 270 3.44 22.45 10.19
N TYR A 271 3.93 21.27 9.76
CA TYR A 271 4.72 21.14 8.52
C TYR A 271 6.06 21.88 8.51
N GLU A 272 6.65 22.20 9.65
CA GLU A 272 8.07 22.56 9.72
C GLU A 272 8.93 21.31 9.76
N GLY A 273 10.21 21.40 9.35
CA GLY A 273 11.10 20.26 9.35
C GLY A 273 12.54 20.60 8.96
N ILE A 274 13.36 19.56 8.82
CA ILE A 274 14.82 19.68 8.64
C ILE A 274 15.28 19.44 7.19
N ALA A 275 14.35 19.18 6.27
CA ALA A 275 14.56 19.01 4.82
C ALA A 275 15.69 18.01 4.46
N VAL A 276 15.81 16.89 5.17
CA VAL A 276 16.85 15.90 4.92
C VAL A 276 16.54 15.10 3.65
N LEU A 277 15.27 14.70 3.43
CA LEU A 277 14.89 13.91 2.26
C LEU A 277 15.11 14.67 0.95
N PRO A 278 14.68 15.93 0.78
CA PRO A 278 14.96 16.68 -0.43
C PRO A 278 16.46 16.92 -0.66
N LYS A 279 17.23 17.17 0.41
CA LYS A 279 18.69 17.31 0.31
C LYS A 279 19.33 16.00 -0.20
N ALA A 280 18.90 14.85 0.33
CA ALA A 280 19.38 13.55 -0.13
C ALA A 280 18.95 13.27 -1.57
N ALA A 281 17.69 13.59 -1.93
CA ALA A 281 17.18 13.41 -3.28
C ALA A 281 17.96 14.20 -4.34
N ASN A 282 18.42 15.40 -4.01
CA ASN A 282 19.22 16.22 -4.92
C ASN A 282 20.51 15.51 -5.40
N TYR A 283 21.12 14.66 -4.57
CA TYR A 283 22.33 13.92 -4.99
C TYR A 283 22.04 12.84 -6.05
N ILE A 284 20.81 12.36 -6.12
CA ILE A 284 20.37 11.31 -7.06
C ILE A 284 19.34 11.83 -8.08
N ASN A 285 19.10 13.14 -8.14
CA ASN A 285 18.09 13.71 -9.03
C ASN A 285 18.39 13.42 -10.51
N TRP A 286 19.67 13.39 -10.89
CA TRP A 286 20.12 12.96 -12.22
C TRP A 286 19.60 11.58 -12.65
N LEU A 287 19.19 10.75 -11.70
CA LEU A 287 18.60 9.42 -11.93
C LEU A 287 17.06 9.48 -11.79
N LEU A 288 16.54 10.23 -10.79
CA LEU A 288 15.11 10.30 -10.50
C LEU A 288 14.33 11.01 -11.60
N GLU A 289 14.89 12.09 -12.14
CA GLU A 289 14.25 12.89 -13.18
C GLU A 289 14.03 12.11 -14.48
N PRO A 290 15.03 11.48 -15.12
CA PRO A 290 14.83 10.72 -16.35
C PRO A 290 14.03 9.43 -16.17
N LEU A 291 14.01 8.84 -14.97
CA LEU A 291 13.28 7.59 -14.72
C LEU A 291 11.81 7.84 -14.35
N PHE A 292 11.53 8.86 -13.57
CA PHE A 292 10.21 9.09 -12.97
C PHE A 292 9.66 10.51 -13.24
N GLY A 293 10.45 11.38 -13.88
CA GLY A 293 10.08 12.78 -14.10
C GLY A 293 10.00 13.59 -12.80
N PHE A 294 10.77 13.21 -11.79
CA PHE A 294 10.82 13.95 -10.53
C PHE A 294 11.67 15.20 -10.69
N THR A 295 11.03 16.33 -10.95
CA THR A 295 11.67 17.63 -11.15
C THR A 295 11.93 18.37 -9.83
N ASP A 296 11.16 18.05 -8.78
CA ASP A 296 11.31 18.63 -7.46
C ASP A 296 11.77 17.53 -6.45
N PRO A 297 12.81 17.79 -5.64
CA PRO A 297 13.36 16.79 -4.73
C PRO A 297 12.40 16.38 -3.58
N HIS A 298 11.37 17.17 -3.28
CA HIS A 298 10.36 16.80 -2.28
C HIS A 298 9.49 15.63 -2.74
N GLN A 299 9.37 15.39 -4.05
CA GLN A 299 8.56 14.34 -4.63
C GLN A 299 8.98 12.92 -4.15
N VAL A 300 10.24 12.72 -3.76
CA VAL A 300 10.76 11.44 -3.25
C VAL A 300 10.09 11.01 -1.95
N ALA A 301 9.52 11.94 -1.20
CA ALA A 301 8.87 11.61 0.07
C ALA A 301 7.61 10.76 -0.12
N PHE A 302 6.88 10.93 -1.24
CA PHE A 302 5.69 10.13 -1.52
C PHE A 302 6.02 8.62 -1.66
N PRO A 303 6.90 8.18 -2.55
CA PRO A 303 7.23 6.77 -2.68
C PRO A 303 7.83 6.18 -1.40
N ILE A 304 8.66 6.91 -0.67
CA ILE A 304 9.19 6.45 0.62
C ILE A 304 8.06 6.19 1.62
N THR A 305 7.07 7.07 1.67
CA THR A 305 5.91 6.91 2.56
C THR A 305 5.03 5.73 2.12
N ALA A 306 4.85 5.54 0.81
CA ALA A 306 4.04 4.47 0.24
C ALA A 306 4.60 3.07 0.55
N LEU A 307 5.91 2.92 0.78
CA LEU A 307 6.51 1.66 1.26
C LEU A 307 5.86 1.19 2.57
N GLY A 308 5.52 2.10 3.45
CA GLY A 308 4.89 1.82 4.74
C GLY A 308 3.37 1.77 4.67
N ALA A 309 2.75 2.75 4.00
CA ALA A 309 1.30 2.84 3.85
C ALA A 309 0.93 3.84 2.74
N VAL A 310 0.14 3.43 1.74
CA VAL A 310 -0.30 4.34 0.68
C VAL A 310 -1.23 5.44 1.21
N GLY A 311 -2.10 5.14 2.18
CA GLY A 311 -2.92 6.15 2.82
C GLY A 311 -2.10 7.27 3.48
N ALA A 312 -0.95 6.91 4.08
CA ALA A 312 0.01 7.88 4.58
C ALA A 312 0.63 8.71 3.43
N ALA A 313 1.02 8.08 2.32
CA ALA A 313 1.56 8.79 1.17
C ALA A 313 0.56 9.78 0.56
N LEU A 314 -0.71 9.40 0.45
CA LEU A 314 -1.76 10.31 -0.04
C LEU A 314 -1.88 11.59 0.78
N SER A 315 -1.59 11.54 2.08
CA SER A 315 -1.65 12.72 2.96
C SER A 315 -0.62 13.81 2.60
N LEU A 316 0.43 13.47 1.87
CA LEU A 316 1.44 14.44 1.41
C LEU A 316 0.93 15.30 0.23
N VAL A 317 0.04 14.73 -0.60
CA VAL A 317 -0.37 15.32 -1.89
C VAL A 317 -0.96 16.72 -1.76
N PRO A 318 -1.93 17.02 -0.87
CA PRO A 318 -2.51 18.35 -0.77
C PRO A 318 -1.46 19.42 -0.42
N ASN A 319 -0.54 19.08 0.51
CA ASN A 319 0.54 19.98 0.89
C ASN A 319 1.53 20.20 -0.26
N PHE A 320 1.88 19.16 -1.00
CA PHE A 320 2.79 19.28 -2.14
C PHE A 320 2.19 20.10 -3.27
N LEU A 321 0.89 19.95 -3.53
CA LEU A 321 0.14 20.79 -4.49
C LEU A 321 0.13 22.25 -4.07
N SER A 322 -0.12 22.55 -2.79
CA SER A 322 -0.17 23.92 -2.29
C SER A 322 1.19 24.65 -2.37
N HIS A 323 2.29 23.89 -2.37
CA HIS A 323 3.65 24.41 -2.54
C HIS A 323 4.13 24.42 -4.01
N GLY A 324 3.36 23.83 -4.93
CA GLY A 324 3.76 23.71 -6.33
C GLY A 324 4.91 22.72 -6.57
N TRP A 325 5.11 21.75 -5.66
CA TRP A 325 6.19 20.74 -5.77
C TRP A 325 5.83 19.56 -6.66
N ILE A 326 4.56 19.39 -7.00
CA ILE A 326 4.08 18.28 -7.85
C ILE A 326 3.19 18.80 -8.96
N ASP A 327 3.25 18.11 -10.07
CA ASP A 327 2.52 18.36 -11.31
C ASP A 327 1.73 17.10 -11.75
N GLY A 328 1.17 17.13 -12.94
CA GLY A 328 0.44 16.00 -13.51
C GLY A 328 1.30 14.73 -13.65
N ASN A 329 2.58 14.88 -14.01
CA ASN A 329 3.49 13.74 -14.06
C ASN A 329 3.63 13.09 -12.68
N ALA A 330 3.89 13.89 -11.66
CA ALA A 330 4.01 13.39 -10.29
C ALA A 330 2.73 12.67 -9.84
N ILE A 331 1.54 13.20 -10.16
CA ILE A 331 0.25 12.56 -9.86
C ILE A 331 0.14 11.19 -10.54
N ALA A 332 0.50 11.07 -11.82
CA ALA A 332 0.48 9.80 -12.53
C ALA A 332 1.43 8.78 -11.89
N VAL A 333 2.68 9.19 -11.62
CA VAL A 333 3.70 8.34 -10.99
C VAL A 333 3.31 7.95 -9.57
N PHE A 334 2.82 8.89 -8.76
CA PHE A 334 2.36 8.65 -7.39
C PHE A 334 1.18 7.68 -7.36
N THR A 335 0.25 7.81 -8.29
CA THR A 335 -0.87 6.85 -8.42
C THR A 335 -0.36 5.46 -8.75
N GLY A 336 0.48 5.31 -9.77
CA GLY A 336 1.01 4.00 -10.19
C GLY A 336 1.87 3.34 -9.12
N MET A 337 2.79 4.09 -8.55
CA MET A 337 3.72 3.61 -7.53
C MET A 337 3.03 3.40 -6.19
N GLY A 338 2.15 4.32 -5.80
CA GLY A 338 1.38 4.25 -4.56
C GLY A 338 0.45 3.04 -4.52
N MET A 339 -0.29 2.77 -5.60
CA MET A 339 -1.09 1.56 -5.74
C MET A 339 -0.22 0.30 -5.67
N CYS A 340 0.83 0.24 -6.49
CA CYS A 340 1.69 -0.93 -6.55
C CYS A 340 2.37 -1.19 -5.20
N TRP A 341 2.89 -0.19 -4.53
CA TRP A 341 3.58 -0.38 -3.25
C TRP A 341 2.66 -0.45 -2.02
N SER A 342 1.55 0.19 -1.99
CA SER A 342 0.45 0.08 -1.01
C SER A 342 0.81 -0.55 0.36
N GLY A 343 1.91 -0.13 0.99
CA GLY A 343 2.33 -0.66 2.29
C GLY A 343 2.90 -2.09 2.27
N PHE A 344 3.46 -2.52 1.15
CA PHE A 344 3.86 -3.91 0.93
C PHE A 344 4.93 -4.46 1.91
N LEU A 345 5.74 -3.61 2.52
CA LEU A 345 6.79 -4.06 3.46
C LEU A 345 6.21 -4.82 4.66
N SER A 346 5.10 -4.33 5.21
CA SER A 346 4.42 -4.99 6.32
C SER A 346 3.44 -6.06 5.86
N THR A 347 2.67 -5.76 4.82
CA THR A 347 1.59 -6.66 4.36
C THR A 347 2.14 -7.96 3.78
N HIS A 348 3.22 -7.95 3.00
CA HIS A 348 3.81 -9.18 2.46
C HIS A 348 4.27 -10.15 3.55
N THR A 349 4.85 -9.63 4.63
CA THR A 349 5.25 -10.48 5.78
C THR A 349 4.02 -11.15 6.40
N ALA A 350 2.97 -10.39 6.69
CA ALA A 350 1.75 -10.91 7.29
C ALA A 350 1.03 -11.89 6.35
N MET A 351 0.92 -11.55 5.06
CA MET A 351 0.24 -12.37 4.06
C MET A 351 0.95 -13.70 3.85
N LEU A 352 2.28 -13.72 3.68
CA LEU A 352 3.04 -14.95 3.50
C LEU A 352 3.08 -15.81 4.77
N ASP A 353 3.07 -15.18 5.95
CA ASP A 353 2.94 -15.91 7.22
C ASP A 353 1.59 -16.64 7.29
N THR A 354 0.51 -15.95 6.92
CA THR A 354 -0.86 -16.50 6.91
C THR A 354 -0.98 -17.73 6.00
N ILE A 355 -0.38 -17.70 4.80
CA ILE A 355 -0.43 -18.81 3.85
C ILE A 355 0.70 -19.85 4.05
N GLY A 356 1.56 -19.65 5.05
CA GLY A 356 2.57 -20.65 5.47
C GLY A 356 3.89 -20.58 4.69
N TYR A 357 4.23 -19.44 4.07
CA TYR A 357 5.46 -19.26 3.25
C TYR A 357 6.29 -18.05 3.68
N ARG A 358 6.36 -17.78 5.00
CA ARG A 358 7.06 -16.63 5.57
C ARG A 358 8.53 -16.51 5.14
N GLU A 359 9.20 -17.64 4.88
CA GLU A 359 10.60 -17.68 4.42
C GLU A 359 10.82 -17.01 3.05
N LEU A 360 9.75 -16.81 2.28
CA LEU A 360 9.78 -16.16 0.98
C LEU A 360 9.56 -14.63 1.04
N THR A 361 9.36 -14.06 2.23
CA THR A 361 9.07 -12.63 2.42
C THR A 361 10.09 -11.72 1.73
N SER A 362 11.39 -11.98 1.87
CA SER A 362 12.43 -11.16 1.22
C SER A 362 12.35 -11.19 -0.30
N LYS A 363 11.98 -12.32 -0.89
CA LYS A 363 11.78 -12.46 -2.34
C LYS A 363 10.53 -11.72 -2.81
N ALA A 364 9.46 -11.78 -2.05
CA ALA A 364 8.23 -11.05 -2.34
C ALA A 364 8.45 -9.54 -2.27
N ILE A 365 9.13 -9.06 -1.23
CA ILE A 365 9.49 -7.64 -1.08
C ILE A 365 10.35 -7.18 -2.25
N LEU A 366 11.41 -7.92 -2.60
CA LEU A 366 12.26 -7.57 -3.74
C LEU A 366 11.48 -7.51 -5.05
N SER A 367 10.67 -8.54 -5.33
CA SER A 367 9.84 -8.59 -6.53
C SER A 367 8.87 -7.42 -6.60
N HIS A 368 8.30 -7.05 -5.46
CA HIS A 368 7.33 -5.97 -5.39
C HIS A 368 7.98 -4.59 -5.50
N THR A 369 9.16 -4.41 -4.94
CA THR A 369 9.97 -3.20 -5.13
C THR A 369 10.26 -2.97 -6.62
N ILE A 370 10.69 -4.01 -7.34
CA ILE A 370 10.92 -3.95 -8.80
C ILE A 370 9.63 -3.61 -9.54
N GLY A 371 8.51 -4.22 -9.13
CA GLY A 371 7.19 -3.92 -9.71
C GLY A 371 6.78 -2.46 -9.55
N GLY A 372 6.98 -1.85 -8.38
CA GLY A 372 6.67 -0.44 -8.16
C GLY A 372 7.54 0.52 -8.98
N PHE A 373 8.82 0.21 -9.15
CA PHE A 373 9.67 0.97 -10.08
C PHE A 373 9.19 0.83 -11.53
N ALA A 374 8.78 -0.35 -11.96
CA ALA A 374 8.19 -0.54 -13.29
C ALA A 374 6.88 0.24 -13.45
N ALA A 375 6.03 0.27 -12.40
CA ALA A 375 4.81 1.08 -12.40
C ALA A 375 5.11 2.57 -12.57
N ALA A 376 6.10 3.09 -11.83
CA ALA A 376 6.54 4.48 -11.91
C ALA A 376 7.07 4.85 -13.30
N LEU A 377 7.95 3.99 -13.87
CA LEU A 377 8.48 4.17 -15.22
C LEU A 377 7.37 4.25 -16.27
N VAL A 378 6.45 3.29 -16.24
CA VAL A 378 5.35 3.25 -17.21
C VAL A 378 4.42 4.45 -17.04
N ALA A 379 4.14 4.87 -15.81
CA ALA A 379 3.31 6.04 -15.55
C ALA A 379 3.98 7.33 -16.06
N HIS A 380 5.28 7.52 -15.81
CA HIS A 380 6.05 8.66 -16.31
C HIS A 380 6.03 8.74 -17.84
N TRP A 381 6.48 7.69 -18.52
CA TRP A 381 6.53 7.67 -19.97
C TRP A 381 5.14 7.70 -20.60
N GLY A 382 4.13 7.11 -19.95
CA GLY A 382 2.72 7.22 -20.36
C GLY A 382 2.20 8.65 -20.28
N TYR A 383 2.58 9.40 -19.23
CA TYR A 383 2.23 10.80 -19.09
C TYR A 383 2.93 11.67 -20.15
N LEU A 384 4.23 11.45 -20.38
CA LEU A 384 4.95 12.16 -21.44
C LEU A 384 4.31 11.91 -22.81
N LEU A 385 3.94 10.66 -23.10
CA LEU A 385 3.25 10.34 -24.35
C LEU A 385 1.90 11.07 -24.44
N TYR A 386 1.13 11.14 -23.37
CA TYR A 386 -0.15 11.85 -23.31
C TYR A 386 0.02 13.36 -23.59
N THR A 387 1.09 13.97 -23.08
CA THR A 387 1.34 15.43 -23.28
C THR A 387 1.82 15.79 -24.68
N LEU A 388 2.11 14.82 -25.55
CA LEU A 388 2.46 15.05 -26.94
C LEU A 388 1.24 15.29 -27.86
N PHE A 389 0.05 14.94 -27.36
CA PHE A 389 -1.23 15.04 -28.07
C PHE A 389 -2.17 16.05 -27.42
#